data_b92f8067c74e74d441df31f3676be76d
#
_entry.id   b92f8067c74e74d441df31f3676be76d
#
_cell.length_a   1.000
_cell.length_b   1.000
_cell.length_c   1.000
_cell.angle_alpha   90.00
_cell.angle_beta   90.00
_cell.angle_gamma   90.00
#
_symmetry.space_group_name_H-M   'P 1'
#
loop_
_entity.id
_entity.type
_entity.pdbx_description
1 polymer ?
#
loop_
_entity_poly.entity_id
_entity_poly.type
_entity_poly.pdbx_seq_one_letter_code
_entity_poly.pdbx_strand_id
1 'polypeptide(L)'
;MILITDTAGLRKKGKIKIKNEIFSSQKSINAIRTSDGVIFLIDGKESITDQDLHLLSLIISSGKPLVIGINKSESLSAYEKSNLKRNINKKLSFISHIDVNYISALQGVGTASLLTKLLKLVDRSKIEFKSQELNKIVLEAQKLNPPTMQGRFRPKIKFVNLGNVTPPTFIFHGNKLEKLDKNYKKFLENYLRKNLKLKGIPIQLIFKSNENPFHEKKNKLTKRQYAKRKRVRSHWYLQTTKYNA
;
A
#
# COMPACT_ATOMS: atom_id res chain seq x y z
N MET A 1 -19.89 23.35 -1.88
CA MET A 1 -18.81 24.31 -2.22
C MET A 1 -17.50 23.52 -2.38
N ILE A 2 -16.74 23.75 -3.43
CA ILE A 2 -15.44 23.13 -3.69
C ILE A 2 -14.38 24.22 -3.58
N LEU A 3 -13.40 24.01 -2.74
CA LEU A 3 -12.22 24.88 -2.61
C LEU A 3 -11.05 24.23 -3.35
N ILE A 4 -10.50 24.92 -4.33
CA ILE A 4 -9.31 24.49 -5.07
C ILE A 4 -8.12 25.31 -4.58
N THR A 5 -7.08 24.61 -4.13
CA THR A 5 -5.81 25.25 -3.74
C THR A 5 -4.77 24.94 -4.79
N ASP A 6 -4.30 25.95 -5.50
CA ASP A 6 -3.16 25.82 -6.40
C ASP A 6 -1.85 25.75 -5.59
N THR A 7 -0.99 24.81 -5.97
CA THR A 7 0.33 24.66 -5.35
C THR A 7 1.38 25.12 -6.34
N ALA A 8 2.33 25.96 -5.88
CA ALA A 8 3.46 26.35 -6.70
C ALA A 8 4.15 25.10 -7.28
N GLY A 9 4.42 25.13 -8.58
CA GLY A 9 5.06 23.99 -9.26
C GLY A 9 6.34 23.55 -8.56
N LEU A 10 6.36 22.31 -8.08
CA LEU A 10 7.45 21.76 -7.30
C LEU A 10 8.63 21.29 -8.18
N ARG A 11 8.55 21.48 -9.50
CA ARG A 11 9.66 21.16 -10.41
C ARG A 11 10.80 22.16 -10.25
N LYS A 12 12.01 21.67 -10.03
CA LYS A 12 13.22 22.48 -10.10
C LYS A 12 13.39 23.05 -11.49
N LYS A 13 13.12 24.33 -11.66
CA LYS A 13 13.60 25.12 -12.79
C LYS A 13 14.96 25.66 -12.41
N GLY A 14 16.04 25.03 -12.86
CA GLY A 14 17.41 25.51 -12.82
C GLY A 14 17.87 26.25 -11.55
N LYS A 15 19.15 26.32 -11.32
CA LYS A 15 19.91 26.92 -10.20
C LYS A 15 19.33 28.22 -9.60
N ILE A 16 18.23 28.21 -8.87
CA ILE A 16 17.71 29.41 -8.17
C ILE A 16 17.39 29.06 -6.71
N LYS A 17 18.18 29.67 -5.83
CA LYS A 17 18.03 29.93 -4.38
C LYS A 17 17.27 28.91 -3.51
N ILE A 18 18.05 28.07 -2.87
CA ILE A 18 17.70 26.99 -1.91
C ILE A 18 16.63 27.39 -0.85
N LYS A 19 16.60 28.64 -0.36
CA LYS A 19 15.64 29.06 0.68
C LYS A 19 14.18 29.14 0.20
N ASN A 20 13.92 29.64 -1.02
CA ASN A 20 12.56 29.79 -1.52
C ASN A 20 11.94 28.44 -1.97
N GLU A 21 12.77 27.47 -2.37
CA GLU A 21 12.32 26.13 -2.75
C GLU A 21 11.87 25.29 -1.55
N ILE A 22 12.54 25.42 -0.40
CA ILE A 22 12.14 24.75 0.85
C ILE A 22 10.79 25.29 1.34
N PHE A 23 10.57 26.58 1.29
CA PHE A 23 9.28 27.20 1.67
C PHE A 23 8.13 26.81 0.72
N SER A 24 8.39 26.77 -0.58
CA SER A 24 7.40 26.36 -1.59
C SER A 24 7.02 24.89 -1.45
N SER A 25 8.00 24.01 -1.21
CA SER A 25 7.75 22.58 -0.97
C SER A 25 6.99 22.33 0.33
N GLN A 26 7.28 23.04 1.40
CA GLN A 26 6.53 22.92 2.66
C GLN A 26 5.07 23.37 2.52
N LYS A 27 4.81 24.49 1.82
CA LYS A 27 3.45 24.95 1.54
C LYS A 27 2.67 23.91 0.75
N SER A 28 3.26 23.34 -0.28
CA SER A 28 2.61 22.29 -1.09
C SER A 28 2.36 21.01 -0.29
N ILE A 29 3.28 20.59 0.57
CA ILE A 29 3.08 19.44 1.47
C ILE A 29 1.93 19.71 2.45
N ASN A 30 1.86 20.92 3.00
CA ASN A 30 0.77 21.31 3.90
C ASN A 30 -0.57 21.34 3.15
N ALA A 31 -0.62 21.88 1.93
CA ALA A 31 -1.81 21.86 1.09
C ALA A 31 -2.29 20.43 0.81
N ILE A 32 -1.38 19.50 0.51
CA ILE A 32 -1.71 18.07 0.35
C ILE A 32 -2.30 17.48 1.64
N ARG A 33 -1.72 17.79 2.79
CA ARG A 33 -2.19 17.26 4.09
C ARG A 33 -3.57 17.77 4.47
N THR A 34 -3.88 19.03 4.18
CA THR A 34 -5.15 19.68 4.55
C THR A 34 -6.26 19.43 3.52
N SER A 35 -5.94 19.05 2.29
CA SER A 35 -6.93 18.77 1.24
C SER A 35 -7.67 17.45 1.47
N ASP A 36 -8.90 17.34 0.94
CA ASP A 36 -9.66 16.08 0.89
C ASP A 36 -9.19 15.13 -0.23
N GLY A 37 -8.61 15.67 -1.29
CA GLY A 37 -8.10 14.90 -2.41
C GLY A 37 -7.15 15.73 -3.29
N VAL A 38 -6.41 15.07 -4.17
CA VAL A 38 -5.34 15.67 -4.97
C VAL A 38 -5.52 15.36 -6.44
N ILE A 39 -5.39 16.40 -7.28
CA ILE A 39 -5.19 16.25 -8.72
C ILE A 39 -3.70 16.48 -9.00
N PHE A 40 -3.04 15.47 -9.55
CA PHE A 40 -1.66 15.58 -9.96
C PHE A 40 -1.59 15.76 -11.48
N LEU A 41 -1.07 16.91 -11.92
CA LEU A 41 -0.99 17.26 -13.34
C LEU A 41 0.42 17.00 -13.88
N ILE A 42 0.48 16.32 -15.01
CA ILE A 42 1.73 16.03 -15.75
C ILE A 42 1.61 16.69 -17.12
N ASP A 43 2.67 17.33 -17.58
CA ASP A 43 2.74 17.82 -18.97
C ASP A 43 2.94 16.63 -19.92
N GLY A 44 2.04 16.45 -20.87
CA GLY A 44 2.10 15.35 -21.83
C GLY A 44 3.30 15.39 -22.77
N LYS A 45 3.91 16.56 -22.96
CA LYS A 45 5.12 16.72 -23.80
C LYS A 45 6.40 16.40 -23.04
N GLU A 46 6.35 16.38 -21.71
CA GLU A 46 7.52 16.12 -20.88
C GLU A 46 7.51 14.69 -20.36
N SER A 47 8.69 14.11 -20.19
CA SER A 47 8.82 12.81 -19.52
C SER A 47 8.58 12.95 -18.01
N ILE A 48 8.05 11.89 -17.40
CA ILE A 48 7.94 11.80 -15.94
C ILE A 48 9.35 11.78 -15.34
N THR A 49 9.61 12.74 -14.46
CA THR A 49 10.89 12.90 -13.75
C THR A 49 10.89 12.13 -12.43
N ASP A 50 12.07 11.92 -11.85
CA ASP A 50 12.19 11.29 -10.52
C ASP A 50 11.56 12.16 -9.43
N GLN A 51 11.55 13.49 -9.62
CA GLN A 51 10.86 14.42 -8.73
C GLN A 51 9.34 14.23 -8.76
N ASP A 52 8.75 14.01 -9.93
CA ASP A 52 7.33 13.68 -10.06
C ASP A 52 6.99 12.37 -9.33
N LEU A 53 7.87 11.35 -9.44
CA LEU A 53 7.72 10.08 -8.72
C LEU A 53 7.80 10.26 -7.21
N HIS A 54 8.70 11.10 -6.75
CA HIS A 54 8.84 11.41 -5.33
C HIS A 54 7.58 12.11 -4.78
N LEU A 55 7.05 13.09 -5.51
CA LEU A 55 5.81 13.79 -5.16
C LEU A 55 4.60 12.85 -5.14
N LEU A 56 4.47 11.99 -6.15
CA LEU A 56 3.42 10.98 -6.18
C LEU A 56 3.50 10.03 -4.99
N SER A 57 4.70 9.59 -4.62
CA SER A 57 4.92 8.76 -3.43
C SER A 57 4.49 9.48 -2.16
N LEU A 58 4.79 10.77 -2.03
CA LEU A 58 4.39 11.60 -0.89
C LEU A 58 2.87 11.78 -0.83
N ILE A 59 2.19 12.01 -1.95
CA ILE A 59 0.73 12.10 -2.00
C ILE A 59 0.10 10.78 -1.57
N ILE A 60 0.59 9.66 -2.07
CA ILE A 60 0.10 8.33 -1.70
C ILE A 60 0.30 8.06 -0.21
N SER A 61 1.47 8.40 0.32
CA SER A 61 1.77 8.22 1.76
C SER A 61 0.91 9.11 2.65
N SER A 62 0.44 10.26 2.14
CA SER A 62 -0.53 11.11 2.84
C SER A 62 -1.94 10.50 2.93
N GLY A 63 -2.21 9.43 2.17
CA GLY A 63 -3.47 8.71 2.19
C GLY A 63 -4.63 9.43 1.49
N LYS A 64 -4.35 10.47 0.72
CA LYS A 64 -5.40 11.24 0.03
C LYS A 64 -5.80 10.60 -1.29
N PRO A 65 -7.10 10.59 -1.63
CA PRO A 65 -7.57 10.23 -2.96
C PRO A 65 -6.82 11.02 -4.04
N LEU A 66 -6.40 10.32 -5.08
CA LEU A 66 -5.54 10.88 -6.12
C LEU A 66 -6.07 10.55 -7.52
N VAL A 67 -6.10 11.58 -8.38
CA VAL A 67 -6.33 11.44 -9.81
C VAL A 67 -5.17 12.08 -10.57
N ILE A 68 -4.71 11.42 -11.63
CA ILE A 68 -3.63 11.92 -12.47
C ILE A 68 -4.22 12.47 -13.77
N GLY A 69 -3.88 13.71 -14.09
CA GLY A 69 -4.20 14.36 -15.36
C GLY A 69 -2.96 14.59 -16.21
N ILE A 70 -2.99 14.12 -17.47
CA ILE A 70 -1.96 14.42 -18.46
C ILE A 70 -2.49 15.56 -19.32
N ASN A 71 -1.91 16.73 -19.09
CA ASN A 71 -2.29 17.96 -19.79
C ASN A 71 -1.60 18.09 -21.15
N LYS A 72 -2.09 19.02 -21.97
CA LYS A 72 -1.66 19.27 -23.36
C LYS A 72 -1.89 18.09 -24.29
N SER A 73 -2.94 17.31 -24.02
CA SER A 73 -3.28 16.12 -24.81
C SER A 73 -3.67 16.43 -26.26
N GLU A 74 -4.07 17.65 -26.54
CA GLU A 74 -4.38 18.15 -27.89
C GLU A 74 -3.16 18.18 -28.80
N SER A 75 -1.98 18.35 -28.24
CA SER A 75 -0.73 18.43 -28.99
C SER A 75 0.00 17.10 -29.11
N LEU A 76 -0.61 16.00 -28.67
CA LEU A 76 -0.04 14.66 -28.71
C LEU A 76 -0.66 13.83 -29.84
N SER A 77 0.18 13.27 -30.70
CA SER A 77 -0.23 12.25 -31.67
C SER A 77 -0.69 10.96 -31.00
N ALA A 78 -1.37 10.09 -31.73
CA ALA A 78 -1.79 8.78 -31.23
C ALA A 78 -0.59 7.90 -30.79
N TYR A 79 0.52 8.00 -31.51
CA TYR A 79 1.76 7.29 -31.19
C TYR A 79 2.36 7.79 -29.87
N GLU A 80 2.46 9.12 -29.68
CA GLU A 80 2.98 9.71 -28.44
C GLU A 80 2.10 9.36 -27.24
N LYS A 81 0.76 9.40 -27.39
CA LYS A 81 -0.17 8.94 -26.33
C LYS A 81 0.07 7.47 -25.94
N SER A 82 0.29 6.59 -26.93
CA SER A 82 0.57 5.17 -26.68
C SER A 82 1.90 4.97 -25.93
N ASN A 83 2.96 5.66 -26.38
CA ASN A 83 4.28 5.61 -25.74
C ASN A 83 4.24 6.17 -24.32
N LEU A 84 3.55 7.29 -24.12
CA LEU A 84 3.38 7.93 -22.82
C LEU A 84 2.65 7.00 -21.86
N LYS A 85 1.57 6.36 -22.32
CA LYS A 85 0.84 5.34 -21.54
C LYS A 85 1.72 4.18 -21.14
N ARG A 86 2.57 3.68 -22.04
CA ARG A 86 3.53 2.60 -21.76
C ARG A 86 4.58 3.02 -20.72
N ASN A 87 5.13 4.21 -20.87
CA ASN A 87 6.12 4.77 -19.94
C ASN A 87 5.53 5.02 -18.56
N ILE A 88 4.31 5.57 -18.51
CA ILE A 88 3.56 5.77 -17.27
C ILE A 88 3.34 4.43 -16.57
N ASN A 89 2.81 3.43 -17.27
CA ASN A 89 2.56 2.12 -16.68
C ASN A 89 3.85 1.46 -16.15
N LYS A 90 4.97 1.66 -16.84
CA LYS A 90 6.28 1.14 -16.41
C LYS A 90 6.82 1.88 -15.18
N LYS A 91 6.85 3.22 -15.21
CA LYS A 91 7.37 4.05 -14.12
C LYS A 91 6.43 4.09 -12.91
N LEU A 92 5.12 4.06 -13.14
CA LEU A 92 4.09 4.13 -12.11
C LEU A 92 3.47 2.77 -11.77
N SER A 93 4.20 1.67 -11.98
CA SER A 93 3.72 0.32 -11.67
C SER A 93 3.29 0.15 -10.21
N PHE A 94 3.89 0.90 -9.29
CA PHE A 94 3.52 0.93 -7.87
C PHE A 94 2.17 1.60 -7.59
N ILE A 95 1.63 2.39 -8.54
CA ILE A 95 0.34 3.06 -8.47
C ILE A 95 -0.63 2.65 -9.58
N SER A 96 -0.49 1.43 -10.09
CA SER A 96 -1.32 0.88 -11.17
C SER A 96 -2.84 0.94 -10.90
N HIS A 97 -3.23 1.19 -9.65
CA HIS A 97 -4.60 1.36 -9.22
C HIS A 97 -5.14 2.80 -9.38
N ILE A 98 -4.31 3.77 -9.78
CA ILE A 98 -4.72 5.16 -9.99
C ILE A 98 -5.04 5.39 -11.47
N ASP A 99 -6.17 6.03 -11.72
CA ASP A 99 -6.58 6.35 -13.09
C ASP A 99 -5.80 7.53 -13.64
N VAL A 100 -5.28 7.35 -14.86
CA VAL A 100 -4.61 8.38 -15.62
C VAL A 100 -5.58 8.89 -16.69
N ASN A 101 -5.77 10.21 -16.74
CA ASN A 101 -6.72 10.86 -17.64
C ASN A 101 -5.99 11.85 -18.53
N TYR A 102 -6.31 11.87 -19.82
CA TYR A 102 -5.80 12.86 -20.75
C TYR A 102 -6.74 14.07 -20.75
N ILE A 103 -6.18 15.27 -20.60
CA ILE A 103 -6.92 16.52 -20.56
C ILE A 103 -6.26 17.57 -21.45
N SER A 104 -7.02 18.55 -21.85
CA SER A 104 -6.54 19.79 -22.41
C SER A 104 -7.10 20.95 -21.59
N ALA A 105 -6.27 21.53 -20.76
CA ALA A 105 -6.65 22.68 -19.96
C ALA A 105 -6.94 23.90 -20.86
N LEU A 106 -6.22 24.03 -21.98
CA LEU A 106 -6.42 25.12 -22.97
C LEU A 106 -7.80 25.04 -23.60
N GLN A 107 -8.24 23.84 -23.98
CA GLN A 107 -9.54 23.64 -24.65
C GLN A 107 -10.68 23.30 -23.67
N GLY A 108 -10.38 23.17 -22.37
CA GLY A 108 -11.37 22.77 -21.37
C GLY A 108 -11.76 21.27 -21.44
N VAL A 109 -11.14 20.49 -22.34
CA VAL A 109 -11.51 19.09 -22.57
C VAL A 109 -11.03 18.22 -21.44
N GLY A 110 -11.93 17.43 -20.84
CA GLY A 110 -11.63 16.45 -19.78
C GLY A 110 -11.45 17.04 -18.38
N THR A 111 -11.36 18.35 -18.21
CA THR A 111 -11.12 19.02 -16.90
C THR A 111 -12.27 18.79 -15.91
N ALA A 112 -13.52 19.00 -16.34
CA ALA A 112 -14.70 18.75 -15.52
C ALA A 112 -14.85 17.27 -15.15
N SER A 113 -14.52 16.35 -16.06
CA SER A 113 -14.52 14.92 -15.82
C SER A 113 -13.49 14.53 -14.78
N LEU A 114 -12.27 15.12 -14.83
CA LEU A 114 -11.21 14.89 -13.88
C LEU A 114 -11.63 15.28 -12.45
N LEU A 115 -12.23 16.48 -12.32
CA LEU A 115 -12.75 16.96 -11.03
C LEU A 115 -13.88 16.07 -10.51
N THR A 116 -14.84 15.69 -11.36
CA THR A 116 -15.94 14.80 -10.98
C THR A 116 -15.43 13.44 -10.50
N LYS A 117 -14.39 12.89 -11.14
CA LYS A 117 -13.75 11.65 -10.70
C LYS A 117 -13.12 11.82 -9.33
N LEU A 118 -12.38 12.91 -9.08
CA LEU A 118 -11.80 13.16 -7.76
C LEU A 118 -12.87 13.24 -6.68
N LEU A 119 -13.95 13.99 -6.91
CA LEU A 119 -15.04 14.13 -5.94
C LEU A 119 -15.66 12.76 -5.59
N LYS A 120 -15.93 11.92 -6.58
CA LYS A 120 -16.42 10.55 -6.35
C LYS A 120 -15.44 9.71 -5.52
N LEU A 121 -14.12 9.90 -5.72
CA LEU A 121 -13.11 9.20 -4.92
C LEU A 121 -13.07 9.73 -3.48
N VAL A 122 -13.21 11.03 -3.29
CA VAL A 122 -13.28 11.65 -1.95
C VAL A 122 -14.48 11.13 -1.18
N ASP A 123 -15.66 11.10 -1.79
CA ASP A 123 -16.87 10.55 -1.17
C ASP A 123 -16.68 9.06 -0.84
N ARG A 124 -16.09 8.30 -1.76
CA ARG A 124 -15.82 6.88 -1.56
C ARG A 124 -14.79 6.63 -0.45
N SER A 125 -13.81 7.51 -0.29
CA SER A 125 -12.80 7.37 0.78
C SER A 125 -13.34 7.54 2.19
N LYS A 126 -14.51 8.19 2.33
CA LYS A 126 -15.18 8.43 3.62
C LYS A 126 -16.14 7.30 4.04
N ILE A 127 -16.31 6.27 3.20
CA ILE A 127 -17.23 5.16 3.49
C ILE A 127 -16.62 4.24 4.55
N GLU A 128 -17.40 3.96 5.57
CA GLU A 128 -17.07 2.96 6.59
C GLU A 128 -17.42 1.55 6.10
N PHE A 129 -16.59 0.58 6.45
CA PHE A 129 -16.79 -0.82 6.12
C PHE A 129 -17.09 -1.62 7.38
N LYS A 130 -18.15 -2.43 7.34
CA LYS A 130 -18.50 -3.32 8.45
C LYS A 130 -17.46 -4.45 8.59
N SER A 131 -17.06 -4.75 9.81
CA SER A 131 -16.08 -5.81 10.09
C SER A 131 -16.51 -7.17 9.54
N GLN A 132 -17.80 -7.47 9.50
CA GLN A 132 -18.32 -8.73 8.92
C GLN A 132 -18.02 -8.83 7.43
N GLU A 133 -18.24 -7.75 6.67
CA GLU A 133 -17.93 -7.68 5.23
C GLU A 133 -16.42 -7.85 4.98
N LEU A 134 -15.60 -7.12 5.74
CA LEU A 134 -14.16 -7.21 5.64
C LEU A 134 -13.65 -8.63 5.92
N ASN A 135 -14.18 -9.27 6.97
CA ASN A 135 -13.79 -10.62 7.34
C ASN A 135 -14.19 -11.65 6.28
N LYS A 136 -15.36 -11.51 5.64
CA LYS A 136 -15.78 -12.35 4.53
C LYS A 136 -14.81 -12.24 3.34
N ILE A 137 -14.48 -11.00 2.93
CA ILE A 137 -13.54 -10.75 1.83
C ILE A 137 -12.16 -11.34 2.12
N VAL A 138 -11.64 -11.16 3.34
CA VAL A 138 -10.32 -11.69 3.72
C VAL A 138 -10.32 -13.21 3.83
N LEU A 139 -11.41 -13.81 4.29
CA LEU A 139 -11.56 -15.27 4.29
C LEU A 139 -11.55 -15.86 2.87
N GLU A 140 -12.24 -15.22 1.95
CA GLU A 140 -12.23 -15.59 0.52
C GLU A 140 -10.84 -15.43 -0.08
N ALA A 141 -10.13 -14.34 0.23
CA ALA A 141 -8.74 -14.13 -0.20
C ALA A 141 -7.81 -15.25 0.29
N GLN A 142 -7.94 -15.66 1.57
CA GLN A 142 -7.14 -16.75 2.14
C GLN A 142 -7.46 -18.12 1.53
N LYS A 143 -8.71 -18.35 1.11
CA LYS A 143 -9.10 -19.56 0.40
C LYS A 143 -8.53 -19.60 -1.02
N LEU A 144 -8.57 -18.45 -1.71
CA LEU A 144 -8.06 -18.33 -3.08
C LEU A 144 -6.54 -18.46 -3.15
N ASN A 145 -5.85 -17.79 -2.24
CA ASN A 145 -4.39 -17.80 -2.15
C ASN A 145 -3.97 -17.85 -0.67
N PRO A 146 -3.74 -19.04 -0.11
CA PRO A 146 -3.31 -19.16 1.28
C PRO A 146 -1.88 -18.65 1.46
N PRO A 147 -1.57 -18.04 2.64
CA PRO A 147 -0.21 -17.59 2.95
C PRO A 147 0.82 -18.74 2.81
N THR A 148 2.00 -18.41 2.32
CA THR A 148 3.10 -19.38 2.19
C THR A 148 3.58 -19.86 3.56
N MET A 149 4.02 -21.10 3.65
CA MET A 149 4.63 -21.63 4.87
C MET A 149 5.97 -20.94 5.11
N GLN A 150 6.22 -20.57 6.36
CA GLN A 150 7.49 -20.01 6.83
C GLN A 150 8.12 -21.01 7.81
N GLY A 151 8.98 -21.87 7.29
CA GLY A 151 9.49 -23.03 8.04
C GLY A 151 8.37 -24.00 8.40
N ARG A 152 8.20 -24.28 9.69
CA ARG A 152 7.17 -25.22 10.20
C ARG A 152 5.79 -24.57 10.41
N PHE A 153 5.62 -23.28 10.11
CA PHE A 153 4.42 -22.55 10.47
C PHE A 153 3.86 -21.80 9.26
N ARG A 154 2.53 -21.77 9.15
CA ARG A 154 1.81 -20.93 8.21
C ARG A 154 1.21 -19.75 8.97
N PRO A 155 1.51 -18.50 8.57
CA PRO A 155 0.81 -17.34 9.11
C PRO A 155 -0.70 -17.47 8.92
N LYS A 156 -1.49 -17.07 9.90
CA LYS A 156 -2.95 -17.18 9.84
C LYS A 156 -3.60 -15.87 10.25
N ILE A 157 -4.33 -15.26 9.33
CA ILE A 157 -5.20 -14.12 9.62
C ILE A 157 -6.46 -14.66 10.27
N LYS A 158 -6.81 -14.14 11.44
CA LYS A 158 -8.01 -14.53 12.18
C LYS A 158 -9.19 -13.61 11.86
N PHE A 159 -8.93 -12.30 11.90
CA PHE A 159 -9.93 -11.28 11.59
C PHE A 159 -9.27 -9.98 11.14
N VAL A 160 -10.07 -9.11 10.54
CA VAL A 160 -9.69 -7.77 10.11
C VAL A 160 -10.77 -6.78 10.54
N ASN A 161 -10.35 -5.60 10.93
CA ASN A 161 -11.23 -4.48 11.23
C ASN A 161 -10.71 -3.20 10.57
N LEU A 162 -11.61 -2.22 10.40
CA LEU A 162 -11.26 -0.88 9.98
C LEU A 162 -10.69 -0.13 11.20
N GLY A 163 -9.48 0.42 11.07
CA GLY A 163 -8.82 1.20 12.11
C GLY A 163 -9.03 2.70 11.91
N ASN A 164 -8.89 3.18 10.68
CA ASN A 164 -9.13 4.57 10.32
C ASN A 164 -9.88 4.63 8.99
N VAL A 165 -10.72 5.63 8.81
CA VAL A 165 -11.52 5.83 7.58
C VAL A 165 -10.70 6.59 6.53
N THR A 166 -9.92 7.57 6.92
CA THR A 166 -9.14 8.41 5.99
C THR A 166 -7.70 8.56 6.46
N PRO A 167 -6.73 7.89 5.81
CA PRO A 167 -6.89 6.87 4.78
C PRO A 167 -7.53 5.59 5.32
N PRO A 168 -8.27 4.82 4.49
CA PRO A 168 -8.78 3.53 4.90
C PRO A 168 -7.66 2.62 5.37
N THR A 169 -7.65 2.31 6.67
CA THR A 169 -6.61 1.54 7.33
C THR A 169 -7.20 0.22 7.82
N PHE A 170 -6.75 -0.88 7.25
CA PHE A 170 -7.22 -2.22 7.61
C PHE A 170 -6.24 -2.87 8.58
N ILE A 171 -6.70 -3.21 9.77
CA ILE A 171 -5.91 -3.84 10.81
C ILE A 171 -6.20 -5.34 10.82
N PHE A 172 -5.19 -6.11 10.43
CA PHE A 172 -5.24 -7.57 10.42
C PHE A 172 -4.74 -8.13 11.74
N HIS A 173 -5.51 -9.00 12.34
CA HIS A 173 -5.17 -9.70 13.56
C HIS A 173 -5.00 -11.19 13.29
N GLY A 174 -3.96 -11.79 13.86
CA GLY A 174 -3.71 -13.20 13.66
C GLY A 174 -2.42 -13.71 14.28
N ASN A 175 -1.99 -14.87 13.83
CA ASN A 175 -0.79 -15.51 14.35
C ASN A 175 0.36 -15.38 13.34
N LYS A 176 1.51 -14.91 13.79
CA LYS A 176 2.75 -14.80 13.00
C LYS A 176 2.62 -13.96 11.73
N LEU A 177 1.82 -12.90 11.78
CA LEU A 177 1.57 -12.03 10.62
C LEU A 177 2.80 -11.21 10.22
N GLU A 178 3.77 -11.03 11.13
CA GLU A 178 5.08 -10.44 10.84
C GLU A 178 5.86 -11.25 9.79
N LYS A 179 5.58 -12.57 9.69
CA LYS A 179 6.20 -13.48 8.72
C LYS A 179 5.52 -13.53 7.35
N LEU A 180 4.45 -12.77 7.15
CA LEU A 180 3.84 -12.64 5.82
C LEU A 180 4.80 -11.99 4.85
N ASP A 181 5.01 -12.62 3.69
CA ASP A 181 5.85 -12.08 2.65
C ASP A 181 5.26 -10.80 2.00
N LYS A 182 6.10 -10.03 1.34
CA LYS A 182 5.70 -8.77 0.70
C LYS A 182 4.68 -9.02 -0.42
N ASN A 183 4.81 -10.12 -1.17
CA ASN A 183 3.92 -10.46 -2.28
C ASN A 183 2.53 -10.77 -1.77
N TYR A 184 2.42 -11.52 -0.66
CA TYR A 184 1.14 -11.82 -0.06
C TYR A 184 0.45 -10.57 0.51
N LYS A 185 1.21 -9.67 1.15
CA LYS A 185 0.69 -8.36 1.60
C LYS A 185 0.15 -7.55 0.43
N LYS A 186 0.89 -7.52 -0.70
CA LYS A 186 0.46 -6.84 -1.92
C LYS A 186 -0.76 -7.50 -2.57
N PHE A 187 -0.84 -8.82 -2.55
CA PHE A 187 -2.03 -9.56 -2.99
C PHE A 187 -3.26 -9.16 -2.16
N LEU A 188 -3.17 -9.15 -0.83
CA LEU A 188 -4.26 -8.73 0.05
C LEU A 188 -4.69 -7.28 -0.22
N GLU A 189 -3.73 -6.38 -0.40
CA GLU A 189 -3.99 -4.99 -0.75
C GLU A 189 -4.81 -4.89 -2.04
N ASN A 190 -4.37 -5.56 -3.10
CA ASN A 190 -5.06 -5.55 -4.39
C ASN A 190 -6.43 -6.21 -4.31
N TYR A 191 -6.56 -7.29 -3.56
CA TYR A 191 -7.81 -8.01 -3.37
C TYR A 191 -8.85 -7.16 -2.63
N LEU A 192 -8.47 -6.52 -1.52
CA LEU A 192 -9.33 -5.58 -0.80
C LEU A 192 -9.72 -4.40 -1.69
N ARG A 193 -8.75 -3.80 -2.39
CA ARG A 193 -8.98 -2.67 -3.28
C ARG A 193 -10.02 -2.98 -4.36
N LYS A 194 -9.94 -4.18 -4.94
CA LYS A 194 -10.89 -4.65 -5.96
C LYS A 194 -12.30 -4.83 -5.38
N ASN A 195 -12.42 -5.59 -4.29
CA ASN A 195 -13.72 -5.96 -3.71
C ASN A 195 -14.43 -4.77 -3.04
N LEU A 196 -13.68 -3.86 -2.41
CA LEU A 196 -14.22 -2.67 -1.78
C LEU A 196 -14.33 -1.47 -2.73
N LYS A 197 -13.99 -1.64 -4.03
CA LYS A 197 -14.02 -0.58 -5.06
C LYS A 197 -13.21 0.66 -4.66
N LEU A 198 -12.02 0.46 -4.09
CA LEU A 198 -11.10 1.51 -3.60
C LEU A 198 -10.02 1.86 -4.64
N LYS A 199 -10.33 1.75 -5.94
CA LYS A 199 -9.42 2.19 -7.00
C LYS A 199 -9.21 3.71 -6.92
N GLY A 200 -7.98 4.17 -6.98
CA GLY A 200 -7.63 5.59 -6.83
C GLY A 200 -7.54 6.11 -5.40
N ILE A 201 -7.83 5.26 -4.40
CA ILE A 201 -7.74 5.61 -2.99
C ILE A 201 -6.57 4.85 -2.36
N PRO A 202 -5.59 5.53 -1.74
CA PRO A 202 -4.55 4.87 -0.97
C PRO A 202 -5.16 4.16 0.24
N ILE A 203 -4.71 2.93 0.49
CA ILE A 203 -5.12 2.16 1.67
C ILE A 203 -3.89 1.75 2.46
N GLN A 204 -4.06 1.58 3.76
CA GLN A 204 -3.00 1.10 4.64
C GLN A 204 -3.37 -0.26 5.21
N LEU A 205 -2.39 -1.16 5.30
CA LEU A 205 -2.53 -2.47 5.90
C LEU A 205 -1.61 -2.56 7.11
N ILE A 206 -2.19 -2.81 8.28
CA ILE A 206 -1.44 -3.01 9.52
C ILE A 206 -1.62 -4.45 9.95
N PHE A 207 -0.52 -5.15 10.22
CA PHE A 207 -0.53 -6.54 10.63
C PHE A 207 -0.12 -6.64 12.10
N LYS A 208 -1.04 -7.08 12.95
CA LYS A 208 -0.82 -7.28 14.39
C LYS A 208 -0.81 -8.76 14.69
N SER A 209 0.34 -9.30 15.07
CA SER A 209 0.44 -10.65 15.60
C SER A 209 0.02 -10.66 17.06
N ASN A 210 -0.76 -11.66 17.47
CA ASN A 210 -0.99 -11.89 18.88
C ASN A 210 0.34 -12.35 19.49
N GLU A 211 0.85 -11.60 20.45
CA GLU A 211 1.94 -12.04 21.28
C GLU A 211 1.51 -13.32 22.00
N ASN A 212 2.38 -14.34 21.97
CA ASN A 212 2.13 -15.54 22.74
C ASN A 212 2.39 -15.19 24.22
N PRO A 213 1.38 -15.13 25.09
CA PRO A 213 1.58 -14.79 26.49
C PRO A 213 2.47 -15.82 27.24
N PHE A 214 2.80 -16.92 26.57
CA PHE A 214 3.68 -17.96 27.09
C PHE A 214 5.05 -17.99 26.38
N HIS A 215 5.42 -16.99 25.60
CA HIS A 215 6.68 -16.96 24.84
C HIS A 215 7.91 -17.12 25.74
N GLU A 216 7.88 -16.54 26.93
CA GLU A 216 8.97 -16.62 27.91
C GLU A 216 8.86 -17.80 28.89
N LYS A 217 7.71 -18.48 28.93
CA LYS A 217 7.53 -19.64 29.80
C LYS A 217 8.10 -20.89 29.16
N LYS A 218 9.28 -21.28 29.55
CA LYS A 218 9.80 -22.62 29.23
C LYS A 218 8.87 -23.66 29.86
N ASN A 219 8.22 -24.48 29.03
CA ASN A 219 7.42 -25.61 29.53
C ASN A 219 8.29 -26.49 30.39
N LYS A 220 7.96 -26.60 31.69
CA LYS A 220 8.61 -27.58 32.57
C LYS A 220 8.27 -28.98 32.07
N LEU A 221 9.28 -29.75 31.80
CA LEU A 221 9.11 -31.14 31.36
C LEU A 221 8.35 -31.91 32.45
N THR A 222 7.35 -32.69 32.06
CA THR A 222 6.67 -33.61 32.95
C THR A 222 7.65 -34.71 33.39
N LYS A 223 7.42 -35.33 34.55
CA LYS A 223 8.27 -36.45 35.07
C LYS A 223 8.47 -37.54 34.01
N ARG A 224 7.41 -37.84 33.22
CA ARG A 224 7.46 -38.83 32.12
C ARG A 224 8.38 -38.40 30.97
N GLN A 225 8.33 -37.11 30.56
CA GLN A 225 9.20 -36.55 29.56
C GLN A 225 10.66 -36.48 30.00
N TYR A 226 10.89 -36.18 31.27
CA TYR A 226 12.22 -36.21 31.88
C TYR A 226 12.82 -37.64 31.87
N ALA A 227 12.03 -38.63 32.26
CA ALA A 227 12.45 -40.04 32.23
C ALA A 227 12.73 -40.53 30.79
N LYS A 228 11.90 -40.13 29.81
CA LYS A 228 12.13 -40.44 28.38
C LYS A 228 13.42 -39.80 27.87
N ARG A 229 13.68 -38.55 28.20
CA ARG A 229 14.90 -37.83 27.82
C ARG A 229 16.15 -38.42 28.45
N LYS A 230 16.07 -38.87 29.71
CA LYS A 230 17.16 -39.57 30.40
C LYS A 230 17.48 -40.93 29.73
N ARG A 231 16.48 -41.74 29.36
CA ARG A 231 16.66 -43.01 28.62
C ARG A 231 17.30 -42.80 27.25
N VAL A 232 16.84 -41.83 26.47
CA VAL A 232 17.40 -41.52 25.14
C VAL A 232 18.87 -41.10 25.29
N ARG A 233 19.20 -40.30 26.32
CA ARG A 233 20.56 -39.82 26.55
C ARG A 233 21.49 -40.93 26.99
N SER A 234 21.04 -41.86 27.89
CA SER A 234 21.83 -43.01 28.30
C SER A 234 22.05 -44.01 27.15
N HIS A 235 21.05 -44.18 26.28
CA HIS A 235 21.18 -45.04 25.10
C HIS A 235 22.21 -44.48 24.09
N TRP A 236 22.25 -43.19 23.91
CA TRP A 236 23.25 -42.50 23.08
C TRP A 236 24.68 -42.68 23.65
N TYR A 237 24.86 -42.53 24.96
CA TYR A 237 26.15 -42.74 25.63
C TYR A 237 26.64 -44.18 25.47
N LEU A 238 25.76 -45.15 25.56
CA LEU A 238 26.12 -46.58 25.42
C LEU A 238 26.49 -46.96 23.98
N GLN A 239 25.93 -46.28 22.98
CA GLN A 239 26.31 -46.49 21.59
C GLN A 239 27.65 -45.85 21.24
N THR A 240 27.92 -44.63 21.73
CA THR A 240 29.20 -43.94 21.46
C THR A 240 30.41 -44.62 22.14
N THR A 241 30.21 -45.26 23.30
CA THR A 241 31.27 -46.04 23.94
C THR A 241 31.53 -47.38 23.27
N LYS A 242 30.59 -47.95 22.52
CA LYS A 242 30.80 -49.20 21.73
C LYS A 242 31.55 -48.99 20.41
N TYR A 243 31.63 -47.77 19.91
CA TYR A 243 32.32 -47.44 18.66
C TYR A 243 33.76 -46.95 18.89
N ASN A 244 34.15 -46.68 20.15
CA ASN A 244 35.50 -46.20 20.52
C ASN A 244 36.30 -47.24 21.35
N ALA A 245 35.87 -48.48 21.38
CA ALA A 245 36.59 -49.67 21.92
C ALA A 245 36.82 -50.67 20.79
#